data_7e792df97181bc0c01754bb22e460559
#
_entry.id   7e792df97181bc0c01754bb22e460559
#
_cell.length_a   1.000
_cell.length_b   1.000
_cell.length_c   1.000
_cell.angle_alpha   90.00
_cell.angle_beta   90.00
_cell.angle_gamma   90.00
#
_symmetry.space_group_name_H-M   'P 1'
#
loop_
_entity.id
_entity.type
_entity.pdbx_description
1 polymer ?
#
loop_
_entity_poly.entity_id
_entity_poly.type
_entity_poly.pdbx_seq_one_letter_code
_entity_poly.pdbx_strand_id
1 'polypeptide(L)'
;MTDKYFFGLVDQLLERVTDEAPEAMVEEQEQDLLQEFFQQLQRSGQTYDAYLKANNLTAAQVKDDIKQQAAEVVKQNLALDAWARHFEIACEDCDVQAEFIKASADEWESLYNSWKQAGRLHLVREGVLRSKAMNAAVEGAVVTEIPFGETADAE
;
A
#
# COMPACT_ATOMS: atom_id res chain seq x y z
N MET A 1 -13.34 12.91 6.41
CA MET A 1 -14.37 12.58 5.38
C MET A 1 -13.80 11.77 4.22
N THR A 2 -12.48 11.70 4.08
CA THR A 2 -11.75 11.09 2.96
C THR A 2 -11.68 9.55 3.01
N ASP A 3 -11.63 8.96 4.20
CA ASP A 3 -11.39 7.50 4.36
C ASP A 3 -12.53 6.60 3.84
N LYS A 4 -13.78 7.10 3.87
CA LYS A 4 -14.95 6.31 3.47
C LYS A 4 -14.96 5.96 1.96
N TYR A 5 -14.40 6.83 1.13
CA TYR A 5 -14.39 6.66 -0.33
C TYR A 5 -13.08 6.10 -0.86
N PHE A 6 -12.07 6.02 0.00
CA PHE A 6 -10.73 5.57 -0.34
C PHE A 6 -10.71 4.12 -0.85
N PHE A 7 -11.33 3.20 -0.14
CA PHE A 7 -11.37 1.79 -0.53
C PHE A 7 -12.09 1.57 -1.85
N GLY A 8 -13.25 2.20 -2.04
CA GLY A 8 -14.01 2.05 -3.29
C GLY A 8 -13.26 2.61 -4.52
N LEU A 9 -12.43 3.63 -4.35
CA LEU A 9 -11.61 4.17 -5.44
C LEU A 9 -10.46 3.23 -5.80
N VAL A 10 -9.81 2.63 -4.79
CA VAL A 10 -8.74 1.66 -5.00
C VAL A 10 -9.26 0.43 -5.74
N ASP A 11 -10.43 -0.09 -5.33
CA ASP A 11 -11.06 -1.23 -5.99
C ASP A 11 -11.36 -0.92 -7.47
N GLN A 12 -11.93 0.25 -7.77
CA GLN A 12 -12.19 0.67 -9.14
C GLN A 12 -10.91 0.87 -9.97
N LEU A 13 -9.81 1.32 -9.36
CA LEU A 13 -8.52 1.41 -10.04
C LEU A 13 -7.97 0.01 -10.34
N LEU A 14 -8.09 -0.92 -9.41
CA LEU A 14 -7.64 -2.31 -9.57
C LEU A 14 -8.44 -3.05 -10.67
N GLU A 15 -9.75 -2.82 -10.76
CA GLU A 15 -10.59 -3.39 -11.81
C GLU A 15 -10.17 -2.95 -13.24
N ARG A 16 -9.58 -1.76 -13.36
CA ARG A 16 -9.09 -1.24 -14.64
C ARG A 16 -7.70 -1.75 -15.02
N VAL A 17 -6.97 -2.34 -14.07
CA VAL A 17 -5.65 -2.95 -14.34
C VAL A 17 -5.86 -4.36 -14.86
N THR A 18 -5.75 -4.54 -16.17
CA THR A 18 -5.94 -5.82 -16.86
C THR A 18 -4.70 -6.71 -16.82
N ASP A 19 -3.53 -6.11 -16.60
CA ASP A 19 -2.27 -6.83 -16.59
C ASP A 19 -2.04 -7.54 -15.25
N GLU A 20 -1.45 -8.72 -15.31
CA GLU A 20 -1.03 -9.44 -14.10
C GLU A 20 0.20 -8.76 -13.50
N ALA A 21 0.28 -8.76 -12.16
CA ALA A 21 1.45 -8.26 -11.46
C ALA A 21 2.69 -9.12 -11.78
N PRO A 22 3.86 -8.50 -12.06
CA PRO A 22 5.09 -9.26 -12.32
C PRO A 22 5.44 -10.16 -11.14
N GLU A 23 5.70 -11.45 -11.41
CA GLU A 23 5.94 -12.46 -10.37
C GLU A 23 7.08 -12.07 -9.41
N ALA A 24 8.17 -11.51 -9.93
CA ALA A 24 9.30 -11.07 -9.11
C ALA A 24 8.91 -9.97 -8.09
N MET A 25 8.01 -9.05 -8.46
CA MET A 25 7.52 -8.01 -7.55
C MET A 25 6.57 -8.59 -6.50
N VAL A 26 5.77 -9.59 -6.90
CA VAL A 26 4.87 -10.28 -5.97
C VAL A 26 5.67 -11.07 -4.94
N GLU A 27 6.73 -11.77 -5.36
CA GLU A 27 7.61 -12.51 -4.47
C GLU A 27 8.32 -11.60 -3.44
N GLU A 28 8.81 -10.44 -3.88
CA GLU A 28 9.42 -9.44 -2.99
C GLU A 28 8.40 -8.93 -1.97
N GLN A 29 7.21 -8.56 -2.44
CA GLN A 29 6.13 -8.09 -1.56
C GLN A 29 5.63 -9.18 -0.61
N GLU A 30 5.58 -10.45 -1.04
CA GLU A 30 5.26 -11.60 -0.19
C GLU A 30 6.25 -11.72 0.98
N GLN A 31 7.56 -11.54 0.71
CA GLN A 31 8.58 -11.59 1.76
C GLN A 31 8.40 -10.46 2.78
N ASP A 32 8.11 -9.24 2.31
CA ASP A 32 7.88 -8.09 3.19
C ASP A 32 6.64 -8.31 4.07
N LEU A 33 5.53 -8.74 3.49
CA LEU A 33 4.30 -9.04 4.24
C LEU A 33 4.50 -10.18 5.26
N LEU A 34 5.26 -11.22 4.90
CA LEU A 34 5.62 -12.28 5.84
C LEU A 34 6.44 -11.75 7.01
N GLN A 35 7.42 -10.89 6.73
CA GLN A 35 8.24 -10.29 7.77
C GLN A 35 7.42 -9.41 8.70
N GLU A 36 6.53 -8.58 8.17
CA GLU A 36 5.62 -7.75 8.96
C GLU A 36 4.68 -8.60 9.82
N PHE A 37 4.11 -9.66 9.24
CA PHE A 37 3.25 -10.59 9.94
C PHE A 37 3.96 -11.25 11.14
N PHE A 38 5.18 -11.73 10.96
CA PHE A 38 5.94 -12.32 12.07
C PHE A 38 6.34 -11.28 13.13
N GLN A 39 6.67 -10.05 12.73
CA GLN A 39 6.92 -8.96 13.67
C GLN A 39 5.66 -8.62 14.49
N GLN A 40 4.49 -8.62 13.86
CA GLN A 40 3.23 -8.38 14.54
C GLN A 40 2.90 -9.49 15.55
N LEU A 41 3.12 -10.75 15.20
CA LEU A 41 2.98 -11.88 16.12
C LEU A 41 3.90 -11.72 17.33
N GLN A 42 5.17 -11.34 17.11
CA GLN A 42 6.13 -11.10 18.20
C GLN A 42 5.68 -9.97 19.12
N ARG A 43 5.20 -8.85 18.57
CA ARG A 43 4.71 -7.72 19.36
C ARG A 43 3.48 -8.08 20.19
N SER A 44 2.60 -8.94 19.67
CA SER A 44 1.42 -9.42 20.39
C SER A 44 1.71 -10.56 21.38
N GLY A 45 2.96 -11.05 21.42
CA GLY A 45 3.33 -12.20 22.25
C GLY A 45 2.71 -13.53 21.81
N GLN A 46 2.19 -13.59 20.58
CA GLN A 46 1.52 -14.74 20.03
C GLN A 46 2.48 -15.58 19.18
N THR A 47 2.45 -16.90 19.37
CA THR A 47 3.19 -17.82 18.50
C THR A 47 2.41 -18.10 17.22
N TYR A 48 3.12 -18.45 16.13
CA TYR A 48 2.50 -18.81 14.87
C TYR A 48 1.47 -19.93 15.00
N ASP A 49 1.83 -20.99 15.75
CA ASP A 49 0.93 -22.13 16.00
C ASP A 49 -0.33 -21.72 16.79
N ALA A 50 -0.19 -20.78 17.75
CA ALA A 50 -1.34 -20.26 18.49
C ALA A 50 -2.25 -19.42 17.58
N TYR A 51 -1.67 -18.64 16.67
CA TYR A 51 -2.42 -17.86 15.67
C TYR A 51 -3.21 -18.79 14.74
N LEU A 52 -2.57 -19.83 14.19
CA LEU A 52 -3.24 -20.80 13.30
C LEU A 52 -4.42 -21.48 14.01
N LYS A 53 -4.24 -21.91 15.25
CA LYS A 53 -5.30 -22.55 16.04
C LYS A 53 -6.44 -21.59 16.38
N ALA A 54 -6.12 -20.36 16.78
CA ALA A 54 -7.12 -19.36 17.16
C ALA A 54 -8.02 -18.95 15.97
N ASN A 55 -7.46 -18.92 14.77
CA ASN A 55 -8.18 -18.54 13.55
C ASN A 55 -8.65 -19.74 12.71
N ASN A 56 -8.39 -20.96 13.18
CA ASN A 56 -8.74 -22.21 12.48
C ASN A 56 -8.16 -22.28 11.06
N LEU A 57 -6.94 -21.79 10.88
CA LEU A 57 -6.22 -21.72 9.62
C LEU A 57 -5.11 -22.76 9.55
N THR A 58 -4.77 -23.17 8.34
CA THR A 58 -3.57 -23.97 8.04
C THR A 58 -2.43 -23.05 7.59
N ALA A 59 -1.19 -23.51 7.71
CA ALA A 59 -0.02 -22.77 7.21
C ALA A 59 -0.09 -22.52 5.70
N ALA A 60 -0.68 -23.44 4.94
CA ALA A 60 -0.89 -23.28 3.50
C ALA A 60 -1.88 -22.13 3.19
N GLN A 61 -3.00 -22.04 3.91
CA GLN A 61 -3.97 -20.99 3.74
C GLN A 61 -3.35 -19.61 4.05
N VAL A 62 -2.62 -19.48 5.16
CA VAL A 62 -1.94 -18.21 5.48
C VAL A 62 -0.95 -17.80 4.40
N LYS A 63 -0.21 -18.76 3.84
CA LYS A 63 0.72 -18.48 2.75
C LYS A 63 0.00 -18.04 1.47
N ASP A 64 -1.08 -18.71 1.12
CA ASP A 64 -1.88 -18.37 -0.06
C ASP A 64 -2.54 -17.00 0.09
N ASP A 65 -3.07 -16.69 1.28
CA ASP A 65 -3.66 -15.37 1.61
C ASP A 65 -2.62 -14.25 1.48
N ILE A 66 -1.41 -14.46 2.03
CA ILE A 66 -0.32 -13.48 1.93
C ILE A 66 0.11 -13.27 0.46
N LYS A 67 0.18 -14.35 -0.33
CA LYS A 67 0.52 -14.26 -1.75
C LYS A 67 -0.54 -13.49 -2.54
N GLN A 68 -1.81 -13.73 -2.28
CA GLN A 68 -2.92 -12.97 -2.89
C GLN A 68 -2.85 -11.49 -2.52
N GLN A 69 -2.67 -11.20 -1.23
CA GLN A 69 -2.52 -9.84 -0.74
C GLN A 69 -1.30 -9.14 -1.37
N ALA A 70 -0.17 -9.84 -1.51
CA ALA A 70 1.01 -9.31 -2.18
C ALA A 70 0.73 -8.93 -3.63
N ALA A 71 0.03 -9.78 -4.38
CA ALA A 71 -0.35 -9.51 -5.76
C ALA A 71 -1.27 -8.29 -5.87
N GLU A 72 -2.23 -8.12 -4.95
CA GLU A 72 -3.12 -6.95 -4.91
C GLU A 72 -2.35 -5.67 -4.61
N VAL A 73 -1.46 -5.70 -3.62
CA VAL A 73 -0.61 -4.54 -3.27
C VAL A 73 0.29 -4.13 -4.43
N VAL A 74 0.91 -5.09 -5.12
CA VAL A 74 1.74 -4.81 -6.31
C VAL A 74 0.90 -4.18 -7.41
N LYS A 75 -0.28 -4.73 -7.72
CA LYS A 75 -1.20 -4.15 -8.70
C LYS A 75 -1.59 -2.71 -8.34
N GLN A 76 -1.94 -2.47 -7.08
CA GLN A 76 -2.27 -1.14 -6.58
C GLN A 76 -1.10 -0.16 -6.76
N ASN A 77 0.11 -0.57 -6.40
CA ASN A 77 1.30 0.25 -6.55
C ASN A 77 1.57 0.59 -8.02
N LEU A 78 1.46 -0.38 -8.92
CA LEU A 78 1.64 -0.16 -10.36
C LEU A 78 0.56 0.77 -10.93
N ALA A 79 -0.69 0.65 -10.50
CA ALA A 79 -1.77 1.54 -10.90
C ALA A 79 -1.52 2.99 -10.46
N LEU A 80 -1.07 3.18 -9.21
CA LEU A 80 -0.73 4.50 -8.68
C LEU A 80 0.51 5.10 -9.35
N ASP A 81 1.51 4.28 -9.66
CA ASP A 81 2.71 4.71 -10.39
C ASP A 81 2.37 5.14 -11.83
N ALA A 82 1.43 4.43 -12.48
CA ALA A 82 0.92 4.80 -13.80
C ALA A 82 0.10 6.11 -13.73
N TRP A 83 -0.74 6.26 -12.71
CA TRP A 83 -1.50 7.48 -12.45
C TRP A 83 -0.58 8.68 -12.23
N ALA A 84 0.42 8.53 -11.36
CA ALA A 84 1.38 9.59 -11.07
C ALA A 84 2.12 10.05 -12.34
N ARG A 85 2.51 9.11 -13.19
CA ARG A 85 3.15 9.41 -14.48
C ARG A 85 2.21 10.11 -15.46
N HIS A 86 0.97 9.64 -15.55
CA HIS A 86 -0.03 10.20 -16.48
C HIS A 86 -0.38 11.67 -16.13
N PHE A 87 -0.50 11.97 -14.85
CA PHE A 87 -0.82 13.32 -14.36
C PHE A 87 0.41 14.14 -14.01
N GLU A 88 1.62 13.68 -14.37
CA GLU A 88 2.90 14.37 -14.12
C GLU A 88 3.09 14.78 -12.66
N ILE A 89 2.62 13.94 -11.72
CA ILE A 89 2.76 14.21 -10.30
C ILE A 89 4.24 14.11 -9.91
N ALA A 90 4.79 15.20 -9.39
CA ALA A 90 6.18 15.28 -8.99
C ALA A 90 6.34 15.07 -7.48
N CYS A 91 7.43 14.44 -7.09
CA CYS A 91 7.91 14.37 -5.72
C CYS A 91 9.20 15.17 -5.62
N GLU A 92 9.17 16.23 -4.83
CA GLU A 92 10.33 17.09 -4.57
C GLU A 92 11.10 16.61 -3.34
N ASP A 93 12.32 17.11 -3.15
CA ASP A 93 13.13 16.72 -2.00
C ASP A 93 12.50 17.15 -0.66
N CYS A 94 11.77 18.27 -0.65
CA CYS A 94 11.02 18.71 0.52
C CYS A 94 9.90 17.75 0.93
N ASP A 95 9.26 17.07 -0.02
CA ASP A 95 8.24 16.06 0.26
C ASP A 95 8.86 14.84 0.95
N VAL A 96 10.02 14.40 0.46
CA VAL A 96 10.78 13.30 1.07
C VAL A 96 11.22 13.66 2.49
N GLN A 97 11.76 14.87 2.68
CA GLN A 97 12.16 15.35 4.01
C GLN A 97 10.98 15.41 4.98
N ALA A 98 9.81 15.81 4.50
CA ALA A 98 8.60 15.86 5.33
C ALA A 98 8.22 14.49 5.91
N GLU A 99 8.44 13.39 5.18
CA GLU A 99 8.20 12.04 5.72
C GLU A 99 9.16 11.70 6.87
N PHE A 100 10.42 12.08 6.77
CA PHE A 100 11.38 11.87 7.86
C PHE A 100 11.05 12.73 9.09
N ILE A 101 10.59 13.98 8.89
CA ILE A 101 10.12 14.85 9.97
C ILE A 101 8.89 14.25 10.68
N LYS A 102 7.95 13.67 9.92
CA LYS A 102 6.78 12.96 10.48
C LYS A 102 7.19 11.73 11.30
N ALA A 103 8.20 10.99 10.84
CA ALA A 103 8.68 9.79 11.51
C ALA A 103 9.42 10.13 12.82
N SER A 104 10.24 11.18 12.83
CA SER A 104 10.99 11.63 14.01
C SER A 104 11.37 13.11 13.88
N ALA A 105 10.64 13.97 14.56
CA ALA A 105 10.85 15.42 14.49
C ALA A 105 12.24 15.84 14.97
N ASP A 106 12.80 15.14 15.96
CA ASP A 106 14.06 15.50 16.59
C ASP A 106 15.29 14.91 15.89
N GLU A 107 15.15 13.76 15.22
CA GLU A 107 16.26 13.01 14.63
C GLU A 107 16.16 12.87 13.10
N TRP A 108 15.23 13.58 12.45
CA TRP A 108 14.93 13.43 11.04
C TRP A 108 16.16 13.64 10.12
N GLU A 109 17.03 14.60 10.44
CA GLU A 109 18.22 14.87 9.63
C GLU A 109 19.21 13.70 9.65
N SER A 110 19.43 13.11 10.84
CA SER A 110 20.31 11.94 11.00
C SER A 110 19.75 10.74 10.24
N LEU A 111 18.44 10.51 10.36
CA LEU A 111 17.73 9.44 9.68
C LEU A 111 17.76 9.63 8.15
N TYR A 112 17.45 10.83 7.67
CA TYR A 112 17.52 11.19 6.26
C TYR A 112 18.92 10.95 5.67
N ASN A 113 19.97 11.43 6.36
CA ASN A 113 21.35 11.27 5.91
C ASN A 113 21.78 9.80 5.88
N SER A 114 21.35 9.00 6.85
CA SER A 114 21.58 7.55 6.89
C SER A 114 20.93 6.86 5.68
N TRP A 115 19.69 7.17 5.39
CA TRP A 115 18.97 6.63 4.22
C TRP A 115 19.58 7.09 2.89
N LYS A 116 20.02 8.35 2.83
CA LYS A 116 20.72 8.90 1.66
C LYS A 116 22.03 8.18 1.39
N GLN A 117 22.84 7.94 2.42
CA GLN A 117 24.10 7.20 2.31
C GLN A 117 23.89 5.75 1.89
N ALA A 118 22.80 5.13 2.37
CA ALA A 118 22.40 3.77 1.99
C ALA A 118 21.76 3.69 0.58
N GLY A 119 21.56 4.81 -0.12
CA GLY A 119 20.91 4.85 -1.44
C GLY A 119 19.41 4.52 -1.42
N ARG A 120 18.74 4.62 -0.27
CA ARG A 120 17.35 4.17 -0.07
C ARG A 120 16.30 5.26 -0.19
N LEU A 121 16.67 6.51 -0.47
CA LEU A 121 15.69 7.61 -0.58
C LEU A 121 14.66 7.40 -1.68
N HIS A 122 14.98 6.59 -2.71
CA HIS A 122 14.04 6.26 -3.79
C HIS A 122 12.79 5.54 -3.25
N LEU A 123 12.92 4.66 -2.25
CA LEU A 123 11.78 3.96 -1.64
C LEU A 123 10.79 4.93 -0.98
N VAL A 124 11.32 5.94 -0.26
CA VAL A 124 10.47 6.99 0.34
C VAL A 124 9.82 7.85 -0.75
N ARG A 125 10.57 8.19 -1.79
CA ARG A 125 10.08 8.98 -2.94
C ARG A 125 8.93 8.28 -3.66
N GLU A 126 9.03 6.97 -3.88
CA GLU A 126 7.97 6.16 -4.47
C GLU A 126 6.71 6.16 -3.59
N GLY A 127 6.87 5.96 -2.27
CA GLY A 127 5.76 6.03 -1.32
C GLY A 127 5.07 7.39 -1.32
N VAL A 128 5.84 8.47 -1.36
CA VAL A 128 5.30 9.85 -1.46
C VAL A 128 4.55 10.06 -2.78
N LEU A 129 5.11 9.62 -3.90
CA LEU A 129 4.45 9.72 -5.21
C LEU A 129 3.11 8.99 -5.23
N ARG A 130 3.06 7.76 -4.71
CA ARG A 130 1.82 6.98 -4.60
C ARG A 130 0.80 7.64 -3.69
N SER A 131 1.24 8.20 -2.57
CA SER A 131 0.36 8.97 -1.66
C SER A 131 -0.22 10.22 -2.33
N LYS A 132 0.60 10.97 -3.07
CA LYS A 132 0.14 12.13 -3.84
C LYS A 132 -0.81 11.72 -4.96
N ALA A 133 -0.51 10.63 -5.68
CA ALA A 133 -1.37 10.09 -6.73
C ALA A 133 -2.74 9.70 -6.18
N MET A 134 -2.77 9.02 -5.04
CA MET A 134 -4.00 8.63 -4.35
C MET A 134 -4.81 9.85 -3.92
N ASN A 135 -4.18 10.86 -3.31
CA ASN A 135 -4.86 12.08 -2.91
C ASN A 135 -5.46 12.82 -4.11
N ALA A 136 -4.70 12.94 -5.21
CA ALA A 136 -5.19 13.55 -6.43
C ALA A 136 -6.36 12.78 -7.05
N ALA A 137 -6.33 11.45 -7.00
CA ALA A 137 -7.42 10.60 -7.47
C ALA A 137 -8.68 10.78 -6.61
N VAL A 138 -8.53 10.86 -5.28
CA VAL A 138 -9.65 11.11 -4.34
C VAL A 138 -10.24 12.50 -4.54
N GLU A 139 -9.41 13.53 -4.74
CA GLU A 139 -9.87 14.90 -4.98
C GLU A 139 -10.61 15.05 -6.32
N GLY A 140 -10.19 14.29 -7.34
CA GLY A 140 -10.83 14.26 -8.65
C GLY A 140 -12.04 13.31 -8.75
N ALA A 141 -12.31 12.51 -7.75
CA ALA A 141 -13.37 11.52 -7.78
C ALA A 141 -14.77 12.17 -7.70
N VAL A 142 -15.65 11.75 -8.60
CA VAL A 142 -17.07 12.10 -8.53
C VAL A 142 -17.77 11.08 -7.63
N VAL A 143 -18.21 11.54 -6.46
CA VAL A 143 -18.92 10.69 -5.49
C VAL A 143 -20.40 10.68 -5.82
N THR A 144 -20.95 9.50 -6.13
CA THR A 144 -22.37 9.26 -6.29
C THR A 144 -22.89 8.51 -5.07
N GLU A 145 -23.79 9.11 -4.29
CA GLU A 145 -24.44 8.42 -3.18
C GLU A 145 -25.59 7.55 -3.74
N ILE A 146 -25.50 6.24 -3.52
CA ILE A 146 -26.56 5.29 -3.86
C ILE A 146 -27.39 5.06 -2.59
N PRO A 147 -28.76 5.23 -2.65
CA PRO A 147 -29.61 4.95 -1.51
C PRO A 147 -29.46 3.51 -1.05
N PHE A 148 -29.51 3.29 0.27
CA PHE A 148 -29.38 1.97 0.86
C PHE A 148 -30.53 1.06 0.33
N GLY A 149 -30.17 0.05 -0.47
CA GLY A 149 -31.12 -0.91 -1.06
C GLY A 149 -31.17 -0.95 -2.58
N GLU A 150 -30.50 -0.02 -3.28
CA GLU A 150 -30.32 -0.12 -4.73
C GLU A 150 -28.88 -0.60 -5.02
N THR A 151 -28.78 -1.81 -5.55
CA THR A 151 -27.52 -2.28 -6.16
C THR A 151 -27.33 -1.49 -7.46
N ALA A 152 -26.14 -0.94 -7.67
CA ALA A 152 -25.79 -0.37 -8.95
C ALA A 152 -25.84 -1.50 -10.00
N ASP A 153 -26.94 -1.58 -10.72
CA ASP A 153 -26.99 -2.39 -11.93
C ASP A 153 -26.04 -1.73 -12.94
N ALA A 154 -24.99 -2.44 -13.26
CA ALA A 154 -24.00 -2.05 -14.25
C ALA A 154 -24.67 -1.98 -15.63
N GLU A 155 -24.61 -0.79 -16.24
CA GLU A 155 -24.66 -0.64 -17.70
C GLU A 155 -23.23 -0.60 -18.25
#